data_e245afe089e4bb9f97f8111fd59e8b6f
#
_entry.id   e245afe089e4bb9f97f8111fd59e8b6f
#
_cell.length_a   1.000
_cell.length_b   1.000
_cell.length_c   1.000
_cell.angle_alpha   90.00
_cell.angle_beta   90.00
_cell.angle_gamma   90.00
#
_symmetry.space_group_name_H-M   'P 1'
#
loop_
_entity.id
_entity.type
_entity.pdbx_description
1 polymer ?
#
loop_
_entity_poly.entity_id
_entity_poly.type
_entity_poly.pdbx_seq_one_letter_code
_entity_poly.pdbx_strand_id
1 'polypeptide(L)'
;MNEEIKNAMVELENWLSDPQELGKNPVKIEYANSFEDEDGIRCIIFKYKKNILGKWLLGIVSESGTFSEMKEYNQKSEIEDAKQILEMLKNYWKEMSKKMQ
;
A
#
# COMPACT_ATOMS: atom_id res chain seq x y z
N MET A 1 1.15 13.66 14.40
CA MET A 1 1.38 12.50 13.53
C MET A 1 2.88 12.27 13.39
N ASN A 2 3.31 11.03 13.46
CA ASN A 2 4.71 10.65 13.29
C ASN A 2 5.20 11.08 11.91
N GLU A 3 6.42 11.61 11.83
CA GLU A 3 7.01 12.07 10.58
C GLU A 3 7.16 10.95 9.55
N GLU A 4 7.48 9.75 10.01
CA GLU A 4 7.58 8.57 9.18
C GLU A 4 6.25 8.23 8.49
N ILE A 5 5.15 8.30 9.23
CA ILE A 5 3.81 8.08 8.69
C ILE A 5 3.47 9.18 7.67
N LYS A 6 3.81 10.42 8.00
CA LYS A 6 3.58 11.56 7.12
C LYS A 6 4.31 11.39 5.79
N ASN A 7 5.58 10.98 5.84
CA ASN A 7 6.38 10.75 4.64
C ASN A 7 5.82 9.60 3.80
N ALA A 8 5.40 8.53 4.45
CA ALA A 8 4.78 7.39 3.76
C ALA A 8 3.46 7.79 3.08
N MET A 9 2.68 8.67 3.71
CA MET A 9 1.46 9.18 3.11
C MET A 9 1.74 10.00 1.86
N VAL A 10 2.78 10.83 1.90
CA VAL A 10 3.18 11.62 0.73
C VAL A 10 3.61 10.71 -0.42
N GLU A 11 4.40 9.67 -0.14
CA GLU A 11 4.82 8.72 -1.16
C GLU A 11 3.64 7.97 -1.76
N LEU A 12 2.72 7.51 -0.92
CA LEU A 12 1.52 6.84 -1.38
C LEU A 12 0.67 7.74 -2.26
N GLU A 13 0.49 8.99 -1.83
CA GLU A 13 -0.26 9.97 -2.59
C GLU A 13 0.37 10.23 -3.96
N ASN A 14 1.70 10.38 -4.01
CA ASN A 14 2.43 10.55 -5.26
C ASN A 14 2.27 9.35 -6.19
N TRP A 15 2.38 8.15 -5.63
CA TRP A 15 2.21 6.92 -6.39
C TRP A 15 0.79 6.80 -6.97
N LEU A 16 -0.22 7.08 -6.15
CA LEU A 16 -1.63 7.00 -6.57
C LEU A 16 -2.01 8.09 -7.59
N SER A 17 -1.22 9.14 -7.66
CA SER A 17 -1.43 10.23 -8.61
C SER A 17 -0.83 9.93 -9.98
N ASP A 18 -0.05 8.87 -10.13
CA ASP A 18 0.56 8.49 -11.40
C ASP A 18 -0.53 7.96 -12.35
N PRO A 19 -0.76 8.63 -13.50
CA PRO A 19 -1.78 8.19 -14.45
C PRO A 19 -1.55 6.79 -15.01
N GLN A 20 -0.30 6.33 -15.03
CA GLN A 20 0.03 4.99 -15.51
C GLN A 20 -0.39 3.91 -14.52
N GLU A 21 -0.50 4.26 -13.24
CA GLU A 21 -0.86 3.31 -12.19
C GLU A 21 -2.37 3.25 -11.96
N LEU A 22 -3.01 4.38 -11.64
CA LEU A 22 -4.43 4.40 -11.31
C LEU A 22 -5.27 5.32 -12.17
N GLY A 23 -4.65 6.15 -13.01
CA GLY A 23 -5.36 7.02 -13.92
C GLY A 23 -5.92 8.30 -13.33
N LYS A 24 -6.00 8.43 -12.01
CA LYS A 24 -6.48 9.65 -11.36
C LYS A 24 -6.15 9.66 -9.87
N ASN A 25 -6.11 10.86 -9.28
CA ASN A 25 -5.83 11.04 -7.87
C ASN A 25 -6.95 10.48 -7.01
N PRO A 26 -6.63 9.90 -5.85
CA PRO A 26 -7.66 9.51 -4.89
C PRO A 26 -8.32 10.76 -4.31
N VAL A 27 -9.58 10.65 -3.94
CA VAL A 27 -10.31 11.77 -3.32
C VAL A 27 -10.11 11.79 -1.81
N LYS A 28 -9.67 10.69 -1.21
CA LYS A 28 -9.46 10.61 0.24
C LYS A 28 -8.45 9.52 0.56
N ILE A 29 -7.53 9.84 1.48
CA ILE A 29 -6.53 8.90 1.98
C ILE A 29 -6.48 9.04 3.50
N GLU A 30 -6.55 7.92 4.23
CA GLU A 30 -6.45 7.89 5.68
C GLU A 30 -5.51 6.77 6.13
N TYR A 31 -4.72 7.05 7.18
CA TYR A 31 -3.91 6.04 7.83
C TYR A 31 -4.81 5.01 8.52
N ALA A 32 -4.50 3.74 8.36
CA ALA A 32 -5.28 2.67 9.00
C ALA A 32 -4.48 1.95 10.10
N ASN A 33 -3.29 1.43 9.75
CA ASN A 33 -2.50 0.67 10.71
C ASN A 33 -1.06 0.55 10.21
N SER A 34 -0.20 -0.12 11.00
CA SER A 34 1.17 -0.43 10.57
C SER A 34 1.60 -1.75 11.20
N PHE A 35 2.60 -2.38 10.58
CA PHE A 35 3.20 -3.61 11.10
C PHE A 35 4.64 -3.73 10.58
N GLU A 36 5.44 -4.59 11.21
CA GLU A 36 6.78 -4.91 10.73
C GLU A 36 6.72 -6.25 9.99
N ASP A 37 7.41 -6.32 8.85
CA ASP A 37 7.50 -7.57 8.12
C ASP A 37 8.57 -8.48 8.73
N GLU A 38 8.81 -9.64 8.11
CA GLU A 38 9.75 -10.64 8.60
C GLU A 38 11.20 -10.11 8.68
N ASP A 39 11.53 -9.13 7.85
CA ASP A 39 12.86 -8.54 7.80
C ASP A 39 12.99 -7.31 8.71
N GLY A 40 11.96 -7.03 9.51
CA GLY A 40 11.95 -5.88 10.41
C GLY A 40 11.66 -4.55 9.71
N ILE A 41 11.21 -4.60 8.46
CA ILE A 41 10.87 -3.40 7.70
C ILE A 41 9.46 -2.97 8.05
N ARG A 42 9.29 -1.69 8.37
CA ARG A 42 7.99 -1.15 8.71
C ARG A 42 7.13 -0.97 7.45
N CYS A 43 5.92 -1.50 7.53
CA CYS A 43 4.92 -1.36 6.48
C CYS A 43 3.73 -0.57 7.04
N ILE A 44 3.25 0.40 6.27
CA ILE A 44 2.16 1.27 6.70
C ILE A 44 0.96 1.00 5.82
N ILE A 45 -0.18 0.79 6.47
CA ILE A 45 -1.44 0.46 5.79
C ILE A 45 -2.31 1.71 5.72
N PHE A 46 -2.77 2.02 4.53
CA PHE A 46 -3.70 3.12 4.29
C PHE A 46 -4.98 2.62 3.67
N LYS A 47 -6.06 3.30 3.96
CA LYS A 47 -7.29 3.14 3.22
C LYS A 47 -7.50 4.38 2.37
N TYR A 48 -8.02 4.20 1.17
CA TYR A 48 -8.23 5.30 0.24
C TYR A 48 -9.47 5.06 -0.62
N LYS A 49 -9.98 6.15 -1.22
CA LYS A 49 -11.12 6.10 -2.11
C LYS A 49 -10.76 6.76 -3.44
N LYS A 50 -11.23 6.19 -4.53
CA LYS A 50 -11.09 6.78 -5.87
C LYS A 50 -12.21 7.76 -6.18
N ASN A 51 -13.35 7.64 -5.52
CA ASN A 51 -14.46 8.59 -5.63
C ASN A 51 -15.22 8.64 -4.31
N ILE A 52 -15.97 9.73 -4.11
CA ILE A 52 -16.62 10.02 -2.83
C ILE A 52 -17.59 8.91 -2.39
N LEU A 53 -18.33 8.35 -3.31
CA LEU A 53 -19.30 7.29 -3.02
C LEU A 53 -18.72 5.89 -3.14
N GLY A 54 -17.43 5.81 -3.46
CA GLY A 54 -16.77 4.52 -3.63
C GLY A 54 -16.45 3.83 -2.31
N LYS A 55 -16.10 2.56 -2.41
CA LYS A 55 -15.65 1.79 -1.26
C LYS A 55 -14.23 2.19 -0.86
N TRP A 56 -13.90 1.95 0.41
CA TRP A 56 -12.54 2.07 0.88
C TRP A 56 -11.68 0.95 0.30
N LEU A 57 -10.51 1.30 -0.17
CA LEU A 57 -9.53 0.37 -0.73
C LEU A 57 -8.29 0.34 0.16
N LEU A 58 -7.58 -0.78 0.13
CA LEU A 58 -6.38 -1.00 0.92
C LEU A 58 -5.14 -0.65 0.11
N GLY A 59 -4.25 0.16 0.71
CA GLY A 59 -2.93 0.45 0.14
C GLY A 59 -1.85 0.16 1.16
N ILE A 60 -0.67 -0.24 0.71
CA ILE A 60 0.47 -0.56 1.56
C ILE A 60 1.71 0.18 1.06
N VAL A 61 2.42 0.82 1.98
CA VAL A 61 3.71 1.47 1.70
C VAL A 61 4.74 0.91 2.67
N SER A 62 5.90 0.52 2.15
CA SER A 62 7.02 0.05 2.96
C SER A 62 8.11 1.12 3.04
N GLU A 63 8.86 1.15 4.14
CA GLU A 63 9.97 2.11 4.28
C GLU A 63 11.16 1.80 3.37
N SER A 64 11.26 0.57 2.85
CA SER A 64 12.34 0.20 1.91
C SER A 64 11.96 0.41 0.46
N GLY A 65 10.71 0.74 0.18
CA GLY A 65 10.20 0.97 -1.16
C GLY A 65 8.71 1.11 -1.12
N THR A 66 8.12 1.54 -2.23
CA THR A 66 6.69 1.73 -2.31
C THR A 66 6.01 0.47 -2.82
N PHE A 67 5.21 -0.14 -1.98
CA PHE A 67 4.29 -1.20 -2.39
C PHE A 67 2.88 -0.61 -2.28
N SER A 68 2.09 -0.80 -3.31
CA SER A 68 0.72 -0.36 -3.25
C SER A 68 -0.14 -1.36 -3.99
N GLU A 69 -1.21 -1.77 -3.36
CA GLU A 69 -2.11 -2.75 -3.93
C GLU A 69 -3.55 -2.33 -3.64
N MET A 70 -4.45 -2.67 -4.54
CA MET A 70 -5.84 -2.31 -4.43
C MET A 70 -6.66 -3.53 -4.03
N LYS A 71 -7.26 -3.45 -2.85
CA LYS A 71 -8.16 -4.48 -2.33
C LYS A 71 -9.23 -3.78 -1.53
N GLU A 72 -10.44 -4.34 -1.47
CA GLU A 72 -11.49 -3.77 -0.65
C GLU A 72 -11.04 -3.80 0.82
N TYR A 73 -11.13 -2.64 1.49
CA TYR A 73 -10.68 -2.50 2.88
C TYR A 73 -11.66 -3.18 3.84
N ASN A 74 -11.11 -3.94 4.78
CA ASN A 74 -11.88 -4.57 5.84
C ASN A 74 -11.16 -4.34 7.17
N GLN A 75 -11.78 -3.56 8.05
CA GLN A 75 -11.18 -3.21 9.33
C GLN A 75 -10.79 -4.42 10.19
N LYS A 76 -11.55 -5.52 10.11
CA LYS A 76 -11.30 -6.71 10.93
C LYS A 76 -10.06 -7.50 10.49
N SER A 77 -9.74 -7.47 9.20
CA SER A 77 -8.66 -8.28 8.64
C SER A 77 -7.56 -7.44 7.99
N GLU A 78 -7.52 -6.13 8.25
CA GLU A 78 -6.60 -5.23 7.55
C GLU A 78 -5.14 -5.67 7.61
N ILE A 79 -4.66 -6.11 8.78
CA ILE A 79 -3.26 -6.55 8.93
C ILE A 79 -3.03 -7.86 8.19
N GLU A 80 -3.94 -8.82 8.33
CA GLU A 80 -3.83 -10.11 7.65
C GLU A 80 -3.85 -9.93 6.13
N ASP A 81 -4.77 -9.11 5.64
CA ASP A 81 -4.89 -8.80 4.21
C ASP A 81 -3.62 -8.12 3.70
N ALA A 82 -3.10 -7.15 4.47
CA ALA A 82 -1.88 -6.44 4.11
C ALA A 82 -0.67 -7.38 4.04
N LYS A 83 -0.55 -8.31 4.99
CA LYS A 83 0.52 -9.30 4.99
C LYS A 83 0.42 -10.23 3.78
N GLN A 84 -0.77 -10.66 3.42
CA GLN A 84 -0.99 -11.49 2.24
C GLN A 84 -0.61 -10.75 0.96
N ILE A 85 -1.02 -9.50 0.83
CA ILE A 85 -0.67 -8.67 -0.33
C ILE A 85 0.84 -8.50 -0.43
N LEU A 86 1.49 -8.21 0.69
CA LEU A 86 2.94 -8.04 0.73
C LEU A 86 3.68 -9.31 0.31
N GLU A 87 3.23 -10.45 0.80
CA GLU A 87 3.81 -11.75 0.43
C GLU A 87 3.65 -12.02 -1.06
N MET A 88 2.48 -11.76 -1.62
CA MET A 88 2.22 -11.90 -3.06
C MET A 88 3.14 -10.99 -3.87
N LEU A 89 3.33 -9.75 -3.45
CA LEU A 89 4.21 -8.81 -4.13
C LEU A 89 5.67 -9.26 -4.08
N LYS A 90 6.13 -9.74 -2.93
CA LYS A 90 7.49 -10.25 -2.78
C LYS A 90 7.72 -11.47 -3.67
N ASN A 91 6.76 -12.38 -3.74
CA ASN A 91 6.85 -13.54 -4.61
C ASN A 91 6.86 -13.15 -6.08
N TYR A 92 6.03 -12.19 -6.46
CA TYR A 92 6.00 -11.66 -7.82
C TYR A 92 7.36 -11.07 -8.21
N TRP A 93 7.95 -10.23 -7.36
CA TRP A 93 9.26 -9.63 -7.63
C TRP A 93 10.35 -10.69 -7.75
N LYS A 94 10.27 -11.73 -6.92
CA LYS A 94 11.21 -12.85 -6.95
C LYS A 94 11.14 -13.59 -8.28
N GLU A 95 9.94 -13.86 -8.77
CA GLU A 95 9.71 -14.51 -10.06
C GLU A 95 10.22 -13.66 -11.23
N MET A 96 9.94 -12.36 -11.19
CA MET A 96 10.41 -11.45 -12.22
C MET A 96 11.94 -11.37 -12.26
N SER A 97 12.57 -11.38 -11.10
CA SER A 97 14.03 -11.36 -10.96
C SER A 97 14.67 -12.58 -11.63
N LYS A 98 14.07 -13.74 -11.44
CA LYS A 98 14.55 -14.99 -12.07
C LYS A 98 14.45 -14.96 -13.59
N LYS A 99 13.38 -14.36 -14.11
CA LYS A 99 13.17 -14.27 -15.56
C LYS A 99 14.11 -13.27 -16.24
N MET A 100 14.65 -12.33 -15.47
CA MET A 100 15.56 -11.32 -16.01
C MET A 100 17.03 -11.76 -16.01
N GLN A 101 17.33 -12.92 -15.46
CA GLN A 101 18.70 -13.46 -15.44
C GLN A 101 18.96 -14.30 -16.70
#